data_bebebaf16c15503172db6d4568e339a6
#
_entry.id   bebebaf16c15503172db6d4568e339a6
#
_cell.length_a   1.000
_cell.length_b   1.000
_cell.length_c   1.000
_cell.angle_alpha   90.00
_cell.angle_beta   90.00
_cell.angle_gamma   90.00
#
_symmetry.space_group_name_H-M   'P 1'
#
loop_
_entity.id
_entity.type
_entity.pdbx_description
1 polymer ?
#
loop_
_entity_poly.entity_id
_entity_poly.type
_entity_poly.pdbx_seq_one_letter_code
_entity_poly.pdbx_strand_id
1 'polypeptide(L)'
;MQKTRDFHYRSVHDRDAFWREQAGRVHWETPFESVLDFSRPPFAKWFVGGRTNLCYNAVDRWLPTQADKPALIWVSTEVERERVYTRQDVYDEVNAAAAMLQDLGVGRGDRVLLYMPMVPEAVFTMLACARIGAVHSVVFGGFASVNLAQRIDDAAPKVVVCTDGGSRGGKVVPYKPLLDRALALCKTPPASVVVFDRGLAPFEPVAGRDLDYATLRAAQRGVHVPVAWLESSEPSYILYTSGTTGKPKGVQRDTGGYAVALASSMEYLFNGKAGDTFFCTSDIGWVVGHSYIVYGPLIGGQATVLYEGTPVRPDGAILWKLVEQFGVNTLFSAPTAVRVLKRQDPALLRKHDLSTLRAVYLAGEPLDEPTAHWISEGLGKPIIDNYWQTESGWPILSAQPGVEKVPTRFGSPSFPVYGFDARIVSESSGEDLGPDQKGVVAIVPPLPPGAMSTIWGDDERFVQTYFTSIPGRQVYSTFDWGLVDADGYWFILGRTDDVINVAGHRLGTREIEESVNSHNGIAECAVVGVADALKGQVAMAFAVLKNPAAAETPEGAKQLEADIMRLVEDQLGAVARPARIRFVGALPKTRSGKVLRRAIVAVCEGRDPGDLTTIEDPTALEQIKESLQ
;
A
#
# COMPACT_ATOMS: atom_id res chain seq x y z
N MET A 1 -12.61 -25.08 0.04
CA MET A 1 -11.17 -24.85 -0.23
C MET A 1 -10.68 -25.54 -1.50
N GLN A 2 -11.38 -26.56 -2.00
CA GLN A 2 -10.92 -27.31 -3.18
C GLN A 2 -10.92 -26.45 -4.45
N LYS A 3 -11.99 -25.69 -4.71
CA LYS A 3 -12.07 -24.82 -5.90
C LYS A 3 -10.95 -23.76 -5.92
N THR A 4 -10.65 -23.17 -4.77
CA THR A 4 -9.55 -22.19 -4.65
C THR A 4 -8.19 -22.85 -4.95
N ARG A 5 -7.95 -24.05 -4.45
CA ARG A 5 -6.71 -24.82 -4.73
C ARG A 5 -6.60 -25.18 -6.21
N ASP A 6 -7.68 -25.67 -6.83
CA ASP A 6 -7.70 -26.03 -8.25
C ASP A 6 -7.50 -24.81 -9.14
N PHE A 7 -8.12 -23.68 -8.79
CA PHE A 7 -7.98 -22.41 -9.50
C PHE A 7 -6.54 -21.89 -9.42
N HIS A 8 -5.93 -21.91 -8.22
CA HIS A 8 -4.54 -21.56 -8.01
C HIS A 8 -3.61 -22.52 -8.78
N TYR A 9 -3.79 -23.84 -8.65
CA TYR A 9 -3.00 -24.84 -9.35
C TYR A 9 -2.99 -24.60 -10.86
N ARG A 10 -4.17 -24.40 -11.46
CA ARG A 10 -4.31 -24.11 -12.88
C ARG A 10 -3.54 -22.83 -13.27
N SER A 11 -3.60 -21.79 -12.47
CA SER A 11 -2.95 -20.51 -12.74
C SER A 11 -1.42 -20.58 -12.76
N VAL A 12 -0.85 -21.56 -12.05
CA VAL A 12 0.61 -21.78 -11.94
C VAL A 12 1.11 -22.82 -12.94
N HIS A 13 0.34 -23.90 -13.19
CA HIS A 13 0.78 -25.03 -14.02
C HIS A 13 0.25 -25.00 -15.46
N ASP A 14 -0.87 -24.31 -15.70
CA ASP A 14 -1.45 -24.08 -17.03
C ASP A 14 -1.56 -22.56 -17.29
N ARG A 15 -0.42 -21.87 -17.13
CA ARG A 15 -0.34 -20.40 -17.16
C ARG A 15 -0.88 -19.81 -18.46
N ASP A 16 -0.53 -20.39 -19.61
CA ASP A 16 -0.92 -19.85 -20.90
C ASP A 16 -2.44 -19.83 -21.06
N ALA A 17 -3.09 -20.96 -20.85
CA ALA A 17 -4.55 -21.05 -20.97
C ALA A 17 -5.25 -20.19 -19.90
N PHE A 18 -4.75 -20.24 -18.65
CA PHE A 18 -5.33 -19.47 -17.56
C PHE A 18 -5.29 -17.96 -17.83
N TRP A 19 -4.10 -17.42 -18.12
CA TRP A 19 -3.94 -15.97 -18.30
C TRP A 19 -4.51 -15.47 -19.62
N ARG A 20 -4.58 -16.31 -20.66
CA ARG A 20 -5.31 -16.00 -21.88
C ARG A 20 -6.81 -15.79 -21.61
N GLU A 21 -7.40 -16.62 -20.75
CA GLU A 21 -8.78 -16.45 -20.31
C GLU A 21 -8.95 -15.14 -19.51
N GLN A 22 -8.05 -14.85 -18.55
CA GLN A 22 -8.12 -13.62 -17.76
C GLN A 22 -7.93 -12.36 -18.59
N ALA A 23 -7.09 -12.40 -19.62
CA ALA A 23 -6.87 -11.28 -20.54
C ALA A 23 -8.14 -10.84 -21.29
N GLY A 24 -9.14 -11.72 -21.44
CA GLY A 24 -10.46 -11.38 -21.97
C GLY A 24 -11.26 -10.36 -21.14
N ARG A 25 -10.82 -10.04 -19.92
CA ARG A 25 -11.48 -9.05 -19.04
C ARG A 25 -11.15 -7.61 -19.40
N VAL A 26 -10.13 -7.37 -20.19
CA VAL A 26 -9.69 -6.05 -20.63
C VAL A 26 -9.81 -5.91 -22.14
N HIS A 27 -9.90 -4.68 -22.61
CA HIS A 27 -9.90 -4.41 -24.04
C HIS A 27 -8.47 -4.41 -24.58
N TRP A 28 -8.26 -5.07 -25.70
CA TRP A 28 -7.04 -5.06 -26.48
C TRP A 28 -7.34 -4.46 -27.86
N GLU A 29 -6.72 -3.34 -28.18
CA GLU A 29 -6.78 -2.75 -29.54
C GLU A 29 -6.07 -3.64 -30.54
N THR A 30 -4.94 -4.21 -30.17
CA THR A 30 -4.24 -5.25 -30.92
C THR A 30 -4.13 -6.47 -30.00
N PRO A 31 -4.65 -7.64 -30.43
CA PRO A 31 -4.48 -8.87 -29.67
C PRO A 31 -2.99 -9.22 -29.46
N PHE A 32 -2.68 -9.84 -28.33
CA PHE A 32 -1.32 -10.31 -28.04
C PHE A 32 -1.01 -11.60 -28.83
N GLU A 33 0.25 -11.78 -29.18
CA GLU A 33 0.75 -12.94 -29.93
C GLU A 33 1.04 -14.11 -28.97
N SER A 34 1.67 -13.83 -27.80
CA SER A 34 1.96 -14.81 -26.76
C SER A 34 1.59 -14.28 -25.38
N VAL A 35 1.18 -15.19 -24.49
CA VAL A 35 0.78 -14.84 -23.11
C VAL A 35 1.97 -14.45 -22.28
N LEU A 36 3.09 -15.16 -22.43
CA LEU A 36 4.30 -14.97 -21.63
C LEU A 36 5.55 -15.11 -22.49
N ASP A 37 6.47 -14.16 -22.35
CA ASP A 37 7.88 -14.31 -22.71
C ASP A 37 8.72 -14.35 -21.42
N PHE A 38 9.33 -15.50 -21.15
CA PHE A 38 10.25 -15.72 -20.03
C PHE A 38 11.61 -16.20 -20.51
N SER A 39 12.04 -15.74 -21.67
CA SER A 39 13.32 -16.11 -22.29
C SER A 39 14.54 -15.53 -21.57
N ARG A 40 14.34 -14.51 -20.72
CA ARG A 40 15.38 -13.84 -19.93
C ARG A 40 15.02 -13.82 -18.43
N PRO A 41 15.08 -14.96 -17.72
CA PRO A 41 14.78 -14.98 -16.29
C PRO A 41 15.70 -14.04 -15.48
N PRO A 42 15.20 -13.39 -14.42
CA PRO A 42 13.84 -13.51 -13.85
C PRO A 42 12.81 -12.54 -14.49
N PHE A 43 13.13 -11.87 -15.58
CA PHE A 43 12.23 -10.92 -16.25
C PHE A 43 11.11 -11.63 -16.97
N ALA A 44 9.86 -11.26 -16.66
CA ALA A 44 8.67 -11.76 -17.34
C ALA A 44 7.99 -10.64 -18.12
N LYS A 45 7.66 -10.90 -19.39
CA LYS A 45 6.82 -10.02 -20.20
C LYS A 45 5.50 -10.73 -20.48
N TRP A 46 4.41 -10.10 -20.08
CA TRP A 46 3.08 -10.66 -20.22
C TRP A 46 2.34 -10.05 -21.41
N PHE A 47 1.57 -10.89 -22.13
CA PHE A 47 0.72 -10.51 -23.26
C PHE A 47 1.48 -9.78 -24.39
N VAL A 48 2.60 -10.38 -24.80
CA VAL A 48 3.57 -9.82 -25.75
C VAL A 48 2.92 -9.53 -27.09
N GLY A 49 3.19 -8.33 -27.63
CA GLY A 49 2.61 -7.83 -28.88
C GLY A 49 1.22 -7.22 -28.73
N GLY A 50 0.53 -7.52 -27.62
CA GLY A 50 -0.77 -6.95 -27.32
C GLY A 50 -0.70 -5.44 -27.04
N ARG A 51 -1.67 -4.68 -27.54
CA ARG A 51 -1.78 -3.25 -27.29
C ARG A 51 -3.05 -2.92 -26.55
N THR A 52 -2.90 -2.21 -25.43
CA THR A 52 -4.00 -1.78 -24.57
C THR A 52 -3.70 -0.41 -23.95
N ASN A 53 -4.62 0.09 -23.12
CA ASN A 53 -4.43 1.32 -22.38
C ASN A 53 -5.21 1.26 -21.05
N LEU A 54 -4.56 1.64 -19.95
CA LEU A 54 -5.18 1.62 -18.60
C LEU A 54 -6.34 2.60 -18.49
N CYS A 55 -6.20 3.82 -19.03
CA CYS A 55 -7.27 4.81 -19.00
C CYS A 55 -8.49 4.36 -19.81
N TYR A 56 -8.28 3.83 -21.03
CA TYR A 56 -9.37 3.27 -21.83
C TYR A 56 -10.14 2.20 -21.07
N ASN A 57 -9.43 1.25 -20.46
CA ASN A 57 -10.05 0.19 -19.69
C ASN A 57 -10.75 0.68 -18.40
N ALA A 58 -10.27 1.77 -17.82
CA ALA A 58 -10.84 2.35 -16.61
C ALA A 58 -12.06 3.26 -16.90
N VAL A 59 -12.06 3.96 -18.04
CA VAL A 59 -13.04 5.03 -18.30
C VAL A 59 -13.79 4.79 -19.61
N ASP A 60 -13.11 4.85 -20.75
CA ASP A 60 -13.73 4.94 -22.09
C ASP A 60 -14.64 3.76 -22.39
N ARG A 61 -14.17 2.52 -22.13
CA ARG A 61 -14.92 1.30 -22.46
C ARG A 61 -16.27 1.20 -21.74
N TRP A 62 -16.42 1.91 -20.64
CA TRP A 62 -17.64 1.90 -19.83
C TRP A 62 -18.64 3.00 -20.20
N LEU A 63 -18.24 4.02 -20.96
CA LEU A 63 -19.12 5.11 -21.38
C LEU A 63 -20.41 4.64 -22.07
N PRO A 64 -20.39 3.65 -22.97
CA PRO A 64 -21.61 3.23 -23.66
C PRO A 64 -22.72 2.72 -22.72
N THR A 65 -22.35 2.24 -21.54
CA THR A 65 -23.31 1.62 -20.59
C THR A 65 -23.41 2.33 -19.25
N GLN A 66 -22.45 3.21 -18.91
CA GLN A 66 -22.34 3.81 -17.58
C GLN A 66 -21.96 5.30 -17.60
N ALA A 67 -22.17 6.02 -18.69
CA ALA A 67 -21.78 7.44 -18.79
C ALA A 67 -22.34 8.29 -17.63
N ASP A 68 -23.59 8.07 -17.27
CA ASP A 68 -24.33 8.79 -16.21
C ASP A 68 -24.14 8.20 -14.80
N LYS A 69 -23.41 7.10 -14.67
CA LYS A 69 -23.21 6.43 -13.37
C LYS A 69 -22.02 7.02 -12.62
N PRO A 70 -22.06 7.04 -11.27
CA PRO A 70 -20.92 7.42 -10.47
C PRO A 70 -19.67 6.61 -10.84
N ALA A 71 -18.53 7.29 -10.96
CA ALA A 71 -17.22 6.67 -11.19
C ALA A 71 -16.22 7.08 -10.11
N LEU A 72 -16.17 8.35 -9.74
CA LEU A 72 -15.30 8.86 -8.69
C LEU A 72 -16.14 9.67 -7.69
N ILE A 73 -16.12 9.24 -6.44
CA ILE A 73 -16.81 9.87 -5.32
C ILE A 73 -15.74 10.49 -4.42
N TRP A 74 -15.57 11.79 -4.50
CA TRP A 74 -14.62 12.49 -3.63
C TRP A 74 -15.31 13.01 -2.39
N VAL A 75 -14.72 12.70 -1.24
CA VAL A 75 -15.16 13.22 0.06
C VAL A 75 -13.96 13.73 0.82
N SER A 76 -14.00 14.96 1.26
CA SER A 76 -12.99 15.56 2.13
C SER A 76 -13.63 16.05 3.43
N THR A 77 -13.21 15.46 4.54
CA THR A 77 -13.52 15.95 5.89
C THR A 77 -12.52 17.02 6.35
N GLU A 78 -11.47 17.25 5.58
CA GLU A 78 -10.44 18.25 5.86
C GLU A 78 -10.83 19.64 5.37
N VAL A 79 -11.58 19.71 4.25
CA VAL A 79 -12.08 20.96 3.66
C VAL A 79 -13.61 21.01 3.56
N GLU A 80 -14.29 20.02 4.18
CA GLU A 80 -15.76 19.91 4.27
C GLU A 80 -16.45 20.00 2.90
N ARG A 81 -15.94 19.20 1.95
CA ARG A 81 -16.47 19.15 0.57
C ARG A 81 -16.66 17.71 0.13
N GLU A 82 -17.68 17.51 -0.70
CA GLU A 82 -17.89 16.27 -1.43
C GLU A 82 -18.32 16.54 -2.87
N ARG A 83 -17.97 15.64 -3.77
CA ARG A 83 -18.41 15.67 -5.15
C ARG A 83 -18.45 14.27 -5.74
N VAL A 84 -19.56 13.96 -6.40
CA VAL A 84 -19.71 12.75 -7.20
C VAL A 84 -19.46 13.13 -8.66
N TYR A 85 -18.51 12.43 -9.28
CA TYR A 85 -18.23 12.53 -10.70
C TYR A 85 -18.83 11.31 -11.39
N THR A 86 -19.64 11.54 -12.42
CA THR A 86 -20.09 10.50 -13.33
C THR A 86 -18.90 10.00 -14.16
N ARG A 87 -19.08 8.88 -14.85
CA ARG A 87 -18.03 8.39 -15.75
C ARG A 87 -17.76 9.36 -16.91
N GLN A 88 -18.79 10.04 -17.39
CA GLN A 88 -18.64 11.11 -18.35
C GLN A 88 -17.85 12.29 -17.80
N ASP A 89 -18.13 12.72 -16.56
CA ASP A 89 -17.34 13.78 -15.93
C ASP A 89 -15.87 13.39 -15.82
N VAL A 90 -15.57 12.15 -15.38
CA VAL A 90 -14.19 11.65 -15.30
C VAL A 90 -13.53 11.64 -16.68
N TYR A 91 -14.26 11.20 -17.72
CA TYR A 91 -13.75 11.21 -19.08
C TYR A 91 -13.39 12.62 -19.55
N ASP A 92 -14.27 13.59 -19.30
CA ASP A 92 -14.06 14.99 -19.72
C ASP A 92 -12.87 15.62 -18.97
N GLU A 93 -12.77 15.39 -17.66
CA GLU A 93 -11.65 15.89 -16.85
C GLU A 93 -10.32 15.25 -17.24
N VAL A 94 -10.31 13.94 -17.52
CA VAL A 94 -9.11 13.23 -17.97
C VAL A 94 -8.64 13.72 -19.34
N ASN A 95 -9.57 13.99 -20.27
CA ASN A 95 -9.20 14.56 -21.57
C ASN A 95 -8.62 15.98 -21.42
N ALA A 96 -9.20 16.81 -20.58
CA ALA A 96 -8.67 18.14 -20.30
C ALA A 96 -7.28 18.09 -19.66
N ALA A 97 -7.06 17.20 -18.69
CA ALA A 97 -5.74 17.00 -18.09
C ALA A 97 -4.72 16.42 -19.08
N ALA A 98 -5.14 15.53 -19.97
CA ALA A 98 -4.28 14.95 -21.01
C ALA A 98 -3.84 16.02 -22.04
N ALA A 99 -4.77 16.85 -22.49
CA ALA A 99 -4.47 17.96 -23.38
C ALA A 99 -3.52 18.97 -22.72
N MET A 100 -3.77 19.34 -21.46
CA MET A 100 -2.88 20.19 -20.67
C MET A 100 -1.45 19.62 -20.62
N LEU A 101 -1.28 18.31 -20.37
CA LEU A 101 0.04 17.70 -20.33
C LEU A 101 0.70 17.70 -21.73
N GLN A 102 -0.07 17.46 -22.79
CA GLN A 102 0.45 17.50 -24.17
C GLN A 102 0.90 18.91 -24.57
N ASP A 103 0.17 19.96 -24.20
CA ASP A 103 0.57 21.35 -24.43
C ASP A 103 1.90 21.70 -23.72
N LEU A 104 2.17 21.04 -22.60
CA LEU A 104 3.47 21.13 -21.90
C LEU A 104 4.53 20.20 -22.49
N GLY A 105 4.23 19.59 -23.62
CA GLY A 105 5.14 18.74 -24.38
C GLY A 105 5.28 17.32 -23.82
N VAL A 106 4.41 16.87 -22.90
CA VAL A 106 4.42 15.49 -22.40
C VAL A 106 3.85 14.54 -23.43
N GLY A 107 4.57 13.46 -23.73
CA GLY A 107 4.17 12.41 -24.66
C GLY A 107 4.47 11.02 -24.10
N ARG A 108 4.33 10.02 -24.97
CA ARG A 108 4.58 8.61 -24.66
C ARG A 108 6.00 8.40 -24.12
N GLY A 109 6.10 7.73 -22.96
CA GLY A 109 7.35 7.43 -22.27
C GLY A 109 7.93 8.58 -21.45
N ASP A 110 7.40 9.81 -21.57
CA ASP A 110 7.78 10.91 -20.66
C ASP A 110 7.25 10.65 -19.24
N ARG A 111 7.95 11.17 -18.24
CA ARG A 111 7.54 11.04 -16.84
C ARG A 111 6.85 12.31 -16.37
N VAL A 112 5.79 12.10 -15.57
CA VAL A 112 5.08 13.16 -14.83
C VAL A 112 5.10 12.79 -13.36
N LEU A 113 5.62 13.67 -12.51
CA LEU A 113 5.61 13.45 -11.07
C LEU A 113 4.44 14.21 -10.44
N LEU A 114 3.67 13.51 -9.58
CA LEU A 114 2.55 14.09 -8.84
C LEU A 114 2.94 14.20 -7.37
N TYR A 115 2.88 15.41 -6.83
CA TYR A 115 3.02 15.70 -5.41
C TYR A 115 1.74 16.35 -4.91
N MET A 116 0.70 15.52 -4.77
CA MET A 116 -0.68 15.96 -4.54
C MET A 116 -1.34 15.15 -3.42
N PRO A 117 -2.28 15.75 -2.67
CA PRO A 117 -3.11 15.04 -1.70
C PRO A 117 -4.22 14.22 -2.39
N MET A 118 -5.16 13.69 -1.60
CA MET A 118 -6.31 12.89 -2.05
C MET A 118 -7.38 13.77 -2.70
N VAL A 119 -7.09 14.32 -3.87
CA VAL A 119 -7.98 15.19 -4.64
C VAL A 119 -8.28 14.60 -6.02
N PRO A 120 -9.45 14.91 -6.61
CA PRO A 120 -9.83 14.38 -7.92
C PRO A 120 -8.84 14.71 -9.03
N GLU A 121 -8.24 15.88 -9.00
CA GLU A 121 -7.24 16.36 -9.97
C GLU A 121 -6.01 15.45 -10.03
N ALA A 122 -5.64 14.82 -8.91
CA ALA A 122 -4.55 13.83 -8.88
C ALA A 122 -4.97 12.57 -9.66
N VAL A 123 -6.19 12.07 -9.45
CA VAL A 123 -6.72 10.90 -10.17
C VAL A 123 -6.85 11.20 -11.66
N PHE A 124 -7.36 12.38 -12.02
CA PHE A 124 -7.46 12.78 -13.43
C PHE A 124 -6.08 12.86 -14.08
N THR A 125 -5.08 13.38 -13.38
CA THR A 125 -3.70 13.47 -13.90
C THR A 125 -3.07 12.08 -14.07
N MET A 126 -3.29 11.14 -13.13
CA MET A 126 -2.81 9.75 -13.27
C MET A 126 -3.43 9.08 -14.51
N LEU A 127 -4.74 9.19 -14.66
CA LEU A 127 -5.46 8.62 -15.81
C LEU A 127 -5.09 9.33 -17.13
N ALA A 128 -4.83 10.64 -17.10
CA ALA A 128 -4.36 11.41 -18.25
C ALA A 128 -2.97 10.94 -18.71
N CYS A 129 -2.04 10.71 -17.78
CA CYS A 129 -0.75 10.10 -18.11
C CYS A 129 -0.93 8.75 -18.78
N ALA A 130 -1.76 7.86 -18.21
CA ALA A 130 -2.06 6.57 -18.83
C ALA A 130 -2.68 6.73 -20.23
N ARG A 131 -3.58 7.71 -20.43
CA ARG A 131 -4.22 7.99 -21.70
C ARG A 131 -3.23 8.30 -22.81
N ILE A 132 -2.26 9.18 -22.55
CA ILE A 132 -1.27 9.64 -23.53
C ILE A 132 0.01 8.76 -23.58
N GLY A 133 0.08 7.70 -22.76
CA GLY A 133 1.23 6.82 -22.66
C GLY A 133 2.43 7.41 -21.89
N ALA A 134 2.21 8.45 -21.09
CA ALA A 134 3.20 8.95 -20.15
C ALA A 134 3.26 8.08 -18.90
N VAL A 135 4.41 8.07 -18.23
CA VAL A 135 4.69 7.30 -17.02
C VAL A 135 4.53 8.24 -15.82
N HIS A 136 3.53 7.99 -14.97
CA HIS A 136 3.39 8.81 -13.77
C HIS A 136 4.20 8.26 -12.60
N SER A 137 4.57 9.17 -11.69
CA SER A 137 5.16 8.83 -10.40
C SER A 137 4.49 9.66 -9.31
N VAL A 138 3.70 9.02 -8.46
CA VAL A 138 3.01 9.70 -7.37
C VAL A 138 3.89 9.67 -6.14
N VAL A 139 4.15 10.83 -5.56
CA VAL A 139 4.89 10.97 -4.31
C VAL A 139 3.94 11.37 -3.21
N PHE A 140 3.96 10.59 -2.12
CA PHE A 140 3.12 10.86 -0.96
C PHE A 140 3.34 12.26 -0.40
N GLY A 141 2.27 13.00 -0.17
CA GLY A 141 2.26 14.42 0.21
C GLY A 141 2.81 14.77 1.59
N GLY A 142 3.60 13.92 2.17
CA GLY A 142 4.25 14.15 3.45
C GLY A 142 5.76 14.00 3.41
N PHE A 143 6.34 13.72 2.22
CA PHE A 143 7.78 13.57 2.10
C PHE A 143 8.51 14.90 2.22
N ALA A 144 9.68 14.88 2.88
CA ALA A 144 10.58 16.03 2.96
C ALA A 144 11.22 16.32 1.61
N SER A 145 11.69 17.57 1.48
CA SER A 145 12.28 18.10 0.25
C SER A 145 13.45 17.27 -0.28
N VAL A 146 14.30 16.73 0.58
CA VAL A 146 15.44 15.88 0.17
C VAL A 146 14.98 14.60 -0.52
N ASN A 147 13.97 13.92 0.06
CA ASN A 147 13.43 12.70 -0.51
C ASN A 147 12.65 12.94 -1.81
N LEU A 148 11.97 14.07 -1.90
CA LEU A 148 11.29 14.50 -3.11
C LEU A 148 12.32 14.81 -4.22
N ALA A 149 13.42 15.52 -3.91
CA ALA A 149 14.51 15.81 -4.84
C ALA A 149 15.14 14.53 -5.41
N GLN A 150 15.41 13.53 -4.57
CA GLN A 150 15.96 12.24 -5.02
C GLN A 150 15.05 11.53 -6.03
N ARG A 151 13.73 11.59 -5.83
CA ARG A 151 12.75 10.98 -6.75
C ARG A 151 12.64 11.77 -8.05
N ILE A 152 12.71 13.08 -7.98
CA ILE A 152 12.73 13.94 -9.16
C ILE A 152 13.99 13.65 -9.99
N ASP A 153 15.16 13.59 -9.37
CA ASP A 153 16.42 13.30 -10.07
C ASP A 153 16.42 11.90 -10.70
N ASP A 154 15.85 10.89 -10.03
CA ASP A 154 15.82 9.51 -10.53
C ASP A 154 14.77 9.31 -11.65
N ALA A 155 13.55 9.83 -11.47
CA ALA A 155 12.50 9.75 -12.48
C ALA A 155 12.74 10.71 -13.66
N ALA A 156 13.46 11.80 -13.45
CA ALA A 156 13.65 12.89 -14.41
C ALA A 156 12.32 13.30 -15.09
N PRO A 157 11.32 13.77 -14.33
CA PRO A 157 10.00 14.11 -14.87
C PRO A 157 10.08 15.37 -15.75
N LYS A 158 9.31 15.37 -16.83
CA LYS A 158 9.18 16.54 -17.70
C LYS A 158 8.33 17.64 -17.06
N VAL A 159 7.30 17.21 -16.32
CA VAL A 159 6.39 18.09 -15.57
C VAL A 159 6.21 17.54 -14.15
N VAL A 160 6.14 18.44 -13.19
CA VAL A 160 5.65 18.14 -11.83
C VAL A 160 4.29 18.79 -11.64
N VAL A 161 3.32 18.04 -11.15
CA VAL A 161 2.00 18.55 -10.77
C VAL A 161 1.89 18.51 -9.24
N CYS A 162 1.56 19.64 -8.63
CA CYS A 162 1.46 19.74 -7.17
C CYS A 162 0.25 20.60 -6.75
N THR A 163 0.02 20.69 -5.44
CA THR A 163 -0.91 21.66 -4.84
C THR A 163 -0.14 22.70 -4.01
N ASP A 164 -0.82 23.81 -3.68
CA ASP A 164 -0.35 24.75 -2.65
C ASP A 164 -0.11 24.05 -1.32
N GLY A 165 -1.07 23.24 -0.87
CA GLY A 165 -1.04 22.50 0.37
C GLY A 165 -2.04 21.36 0.44
N GLY A 166 -1.85 20.50 1.43
CA GLY A 166 -2.81 19.48 1.85
C GLY A 166 -3.18 19.68 3.32
N SER A 167 -4.32 19.13 3.73
CA SER A 167 -4.72 19.06 5.14
C SER A 167 -4.84 17.62 5.59
N ARG A 168 -4.45 17.35 6.84
CA ARG A 168 -4.62 16.03 7.46
C ARG A 168 -4.81 16.19 8.96
N GLY A 169 -5.94 15.72 9.46
CA GLY A 169 -6.30 15.87 10.86
C GLY A 169 -6.42 17.34 11.30
N GLY A 170 -6.79 18.24 10.35
CA GLY A 170 -6.89 19.67 10.57
C GLY A 170 -5.55 20.42 10.57
N LYS A 171 -4.44 19.76 10.25
CA LYS A 171 -3.12 20.39 10.08
C LYS A 171 -2.81 20.58 8.61
N VAL A 172 -2.52 21.80 8.20
CA VAL A 172 -2.11 22.13 6.83
C VAL A 172 -0.63 21.83 6.66
N VAL A 173 -0.30 21.12 5.58
CA VAL A 173 1.07 20.88 5.12
C VAL A 173 1.29 21.68 3.84
N PRO A 174 2.24 22.62 3.81
CA PRO A 174 2.49 23.46 2.63
C PRO A 174 3.31 22.67 1.59
N TYR A 175 2.65 22.11 0.56
CA TYR A 175 3.31 21.26 -0.44
C TYR A 175 4.19 22.06 -1.39
N LYS A 176 3.70 23.20 -1.90
CA LYS A 176 4.45 24.01 -2.86
C LYS A 176 5.79 24.51 -2.29
N PRO A 177 5.87 25.05 -1.06
CA PRO A 177 7.15 25.40 -0.44
C PRO A 177 8.10 24.22 -0.22
N LEU A 178 7.55 23.01 0.06
CA LEU A 178 8.37 21.79 0.17
C LEU A 178 8.93 21.38 -1.19
N LEU A 179 8.12 21.48 -2.25
CA LEU A 179 8.55 21.23 -3.62
C LEU A 179 9.61 22.22 -4.08
N ASP A 180 9.44 23.52 -3.81
CA ASP A 180 10.43 24.54 -4.21
C ASP A 180 11.81 24.27 -3.58
N ARG A 181 11.83 23.88 -2.29
CA ARG A 181 13.08 23.45 -1.65
C ARG A 181 13.65 22.18 -2.28
N ALA A 182 12.79 21.24 -2.68
CA ALA A 182 13.24 20.03 -3.37
C ALA A 182 13.87 20.37 -4.74
N LEU A 183 13.20 21.22 -5.52
CA LEU A 183 13.69 21.65 -6.83
C LEU A 183 15.04 22.40 -6.75
N ALA A 184 15.26 23.15 -5.68
CA ALA A 184 16.57 23.78 -5.42
C ALA A 184 17.69 22.78 -5.09
N LEU A 185 17.34 21.56 -4.66
CA LEU A 185 18.29 20.47 -4.37
C LEU A 185 18.51 19.55 -5.58
N CYS A 186 17.61 19.59 -6.58
CA CYS A 186 17.68 18.70 -7.74
C CYS A 186 18.88 19.05 -8.65
N LYS A 187 19.49 18.01 -9.23
CA LYS A 187 20.51 18.14 -10.28
C LYS A 187 19.89 18.56 -11.60
N THR A 188 18.70 18.03 -11.89
CA THR A 188 17.96 18.24 -13.14
C THR A 188 16.48 18.56 -12.83
N PRO A 189 16.18 19.80 -12.37
CA PRO A 189 14.80 20.15 -12.07
C PRO A 189 13.96 20.20 -13.36
N PRO A 190 12.65 19.86 -13.30
CA PRO A 190 11.75 19.98 -14.44
C PRO A 190 11.55 21.42 -14.88
N ALA A 191 11.30 21.61 -16.17
CA ALA A 191 11.08 22.96 -16.72
C ALA A 191 9.74 23.57 -16.27
N SER A 192 8.75 22.76 -16.02
CA SER A 192 7.39 23.20 -15.71
C SER A 192 6.85 22.53 -14.44
N VAL A 193 6.19 23.35 -13.61
CA VAL A 193 5.44 22.93 -12.43
C VAL A 193 4.01 23.41 -12.60
N VAL A 194 3.05 22.50 -12.56
CA VAL A 194 1.62 22.82 -12.58
C VAL A 194 1.10 22.82 -11.15
N VAL A 195 0.55 23.94 -10.71
CA VAL A 195 0.09 24.14 -9.33
C VAL A 195 -1.44 24.18 -9.29
N PHE A 196 -2.05 23.23 -8.57
CA PHE A 196 -3.46 23.28 -8.22
C PHE A 196 -3.61 24.04 -6.90
N ASP A 197 -3.97 25.31 -6.98
CA ASP A 197 -4.20 26.18 -5.82
C ASP A 197 -5.55 25.84 -5.17
N ARG A 198 -5.51 25.38 -3.93
CA ARG A 198 -6.67 25.06 -3.10
C ARG A 198 -6.99 26.16 -2.09
N GLY A 199 -6.11 27.16 -1.95
CA GLY A 199 -6.19 28.23 -0.96
C GLY A 199 -5.88 27.75 0.46
N LEU A 200 -5.10 26.68 0.63
CA LEU A 200 -4.78 26.11 1.94
C LEU A 200 -3.47 26.66 2.51
N ALA A 201 -2.50 26.93 1.65
CA ALA A 201 -1.19 27.43 2.07
C ALA A 201 -0.72 28.55 1.13
N PRO A 202 -0.16 29.64 1.66
CA PRO A 202 0.40 30.68 0.83
C PRO A 202 1.65 30.18 0.11
N PHE A 203 1.84 30.61 -1.14
CA PHE A 203 3.05 30.37 -1.92
C PHE A 203 3.30 31.51 -2.91
N GLU A 204 4.54 31.67 -3.34
CA GLU A 204 4.94 32.63 -4.38
C GLU A 204 5.19 31.87 -5.69
N PRO A 205 4.41 32.10 -6.75
CA PRO A 205 4.66 31.49 -8.05
C PRO A 205 5.99 31.93 -8.65
N VAL A 206 6.78 30.99 -9.15
CA VAL A 206 8.02 31.28 -9.87
C VAL A 206 7.70 31.54 -11.34
N ALA A 207 7.91 32.77 -11.78
CA ALA A 207 7.61 33.18 -13.16
C ALA A 207 8.38 32.34 -14.19
N GLY A 208 7.67 31.93 -15.25
CA GLY A 208 8.22 31.09 -16.33
C GLY A 208 8.33 29.59 -16.02
N ARG A 209 8.13 29.18 -14.77
CA ARG A 209 8.13 27.78 -14.34
C ARG A 209 6.77 27.31 -13.85
N ASP A 210 6.13 28.09 -12.97
CA ASP A 210 4.91 27.71 -12.29
C ASP A 210 3.68 28.14 -13.09
N LEU A 211 2.79 27.20 -13.34
CA LEU A 211 1.59 27.34 -14.16
C LEU A 211 0.36 26.98 -13.33
N ASP A 212 -0.72 27.75 -13.48
CA ASP A 212 -1.96 27.50 -12.76
C ASP A 212 -2.76 26.37 -13.40
N TYR A 213 -3.03 25.32 -12.62
CA TYR A 213 -3.81 24.16 -13.07
C TYR A 213 -5.21 24.53 -13.57
N ALA A 214 -5.90 25.39 -12.83
CA ALA A 214 -7.28 25.77 -13.16
C ALA A 214 -7.36 26.50 -14.51
N THR A 215 -6.43 27.40 -14.75
CA THR A 215 -6.32 28.15 -16.02
C THR A 215 -6.00 27.21 -17.18
N LEU A 216 -5.01 26.36 -17.03
CA LEU A 216 -4.63 25.39 -18.09
C LEU A 216 -5.77 24.43 -18.39
N ARG A 217 -6.42 23.87 -17.37
CA ARG A 217 -7.56 22.97 -17.51
C ARG A 217 -8.75 23.66 -18.20
N ALA A 218 -9.04 24.91 -17.84
CA ALA A 218 -10.16 25.66 -18.41
C ALA A 218 -9.98 25.90 -19.91
N ALA A 219 -8.75 26.09 -20.38
CA ALA A 219 -8.42 26.23 -21.79
C ALA A 219 -8.68 24.96 -22.61
N GLN A 220 -8.74 23.79 -21.97
CA GLN A 220 -8.90 22.49 -22.60
C GLN A 220 -10.34 21.93 -22.54
N ARG A 221 -11.33 22.75 -22.27
CA ARG A 221 -12.73 22.32 -22.19
C ARG A 221 -13.21 21.73 -23.52
N GLY A 222 -13.78 20.52 -23.46
CA GLY A 222 -14.35 19.82 -24.63
C GLY A 222 -13.32 19.25 -25.60
N VAL A 223 -12.03 19.30 -25.27
CA VAL A 223 -10.99 18.67 -26.06
C VAL A 223 -11.05 17.15 -25.90
N HIS A 224 -10.98 16.44 -27.02
CA HIS A 224 -10.81 15.00 -27.04
C HIS A 224 -9.35 14.65 -27.38
N VAL A 225 -8.69 13.93 -26.49
CA VAL A 225 -7.33 13.42 -26.70
C VAL A 225 -7.42 11.95 -27.06
N PRO A 226 -6.94 11.53 -28.23
CA PRO A 226 -6.90 10.11 -28.59
C PRO A 226 -6.11 9.27 -27.61
N VAL A 227 -6.55 8.04 -27.41
CA VAL A 227 -5.87 7.07 -26.54
C VAL A 227 -4.57 6.60 -27.18
N ALA A 228 -3.47 6.63 -26.46
CA ALA A 228 -2.23 6.00 -26.88
C ALA A 228 -2.28 4.49 -26.60
N TRP A 229 -2.32 3.69 -27.65
CA TRP A 229 -2.29 2.24 -27.53
C TRP A 229 -0.85 1.76 -27.28
N LEU A 230 -0.61 1.25 -26.08
CA LEU A 230 0.72 0.84 -25.61
C LEU A 230 0.88 -0.67 -25.75
N GLU A 231 2.09 -1.10 -26.09
CA GLU A 231 2.45 -2.51 -25.98
C GLU A 231 2.38 -2.93 -24.50
N SER A 232 1.95 -4.15 -24.23
CA SER A 232 1.63 -4.65 -22.91
C SER A 232 2.74 -4.43 -21.87
N SER A 233 4.01 -4.59 -22.26
CA SER A 233 5.16 -4.45 -21.35
C SER A 233 5.63 -3.01 -21.16
N GLU A 234 5.06 -2.02 -21.86
CA GLU A 234 5.45 -0.63 -21.65
C GLU A 234 5.09 -0.15 -20.24
N PRO A 235 5.98 0.66 -19.62
CA PRO A 235 5.76 1.12 -18.26
C PRO A 235 4.57 2.07 -18.17
N SER A 236 3.75 1.87 -17.15
CA SER A 236 2.60 2.72 -16.80
C SER A 236 2.91 3.71 -15.69
N TYR A 237 3.64 3.27 -14.67
CA TYR A 237 4.04 4.11 -13.56
C TYR A 237 5.31 3.63 -12.85
N ILE A 238 5.89 4.54 -12.07
CA ILE A 238 7.00 4.29 -11.17
C ILE A 238 6.55 4.64 -9.76
N LEU A 239 6.62 3.69 -8.84
CA LEU A 239 6.32 3.94 -7.43
C LEU A 239 7.55 3.68 -6.56
N TYR A 240 8.01 4.72 -5.87
CA TYR A 240 9.22 4.65 -5.08
C TYR A 240 8.99 4.03 -3.70
N THR A 241 9.82 3.06 -3.35
CA THR A 241 9.90 2.48 -2.00
C THR A 241 11.22 2.84 -1.32
N SER A 242 11.23 2.79 0.01
CA SER A 242 12.47 2.97 0.78
C SER A 242 13.44 1.82 0.48
N GLY A 243 14.65 2.15 0.06
CA GLY A 243 15.73 1.19 -0.12
C GLY A 243 16.53 0.99 1.17
N THR A 244 17.02 -0.23 1.40
CA THR A 244 17.95 -0.53 2.50
C THR A 244 19.28 0.20 2.37
N THR A 245 19.65 0.60 1.14
CA THR A 245 20.91 1.28 0.80
C THR A 245 20.83 2.82 0.77
N GLY A 246 19.72 3.41 1.24
CA GLY A 246 19.52 4.86 1.24
C GLY A 246 19.02 5.47 -0.09
N LYS A 247 19.24 4.82 -1.24
CA LYS A 247 18.63 5.24 -2.51
C LYS A 247 17.23 4.67 -2.66
N PRO A 248 16.21 5.47 -3.03
CA PRO A 248 14.87 4.97 -3.30
C PRO A 248 14.90 3.95 -4.47
N LYS A 249 13.99 2.97 -4.42
CA LYS A 249 13.79 2.01 -5.50
C LYS A 249 12.53 2.38 -6.26
N GLY A 250 12.65 2.74 -7.53
CA GLY A 250 11.52 2.99 -8.41
C GLY A 250 10.94 1.67 -8.91
N VAL A 251 9.87 1.18 -8.30
CA VAL A 251 9.15 -0.02 -8.75
C VAL A 251 8.43 0.31 -10.05
N GLN A 252 8.87 -0.28 -11.15
CA GLN A 252 8.26 -0.09 -12.47
C GLN A 252 7.14 -1.09 -12.69
N ARG A 253 6.00 -0.61 -13.18
CA ARG A 253 4.82 -1.42 -13.51
C ARG A 253 4.54 -1.37 -14.99
N ASP A 254 4.22 -2.53 -15.60
CA ASP A 254 3.77 -2.63 -16.97
C ASP A 254 2.32 -2.16 -17.17
N THR A 255 1.88 -2.04 -18.40
CA THR A 255 0.53 -1.60 -18.76
C THR A 255 -0.45 -2.76 -18.84
N GLY A 256 -0.17 -3.76 -19.66
CA GLY A 256 -1.12 -4.83 -19.97
C GLY A 256 -1.25 -5.86 -18.84
N GLY A 257 -0.12 -6.31 -18.30
CA GLY A 257 -0.11 -7.24 -17.18
C GLY A 257 -0.84 -6.68 -15.98
N TYR A 258 -0.63 -5.40 -15.67
CA TYR A 258 -1.31 -4.73 -14.57
C TYR A 258 -2.83 -4.58 -14.80
N ALA A 259 -3.24 -4.23 -16.03
CA ALA A 259 -4.67 -4.15 -16.36
C ALA A 259 -5.39 -5.48 -16.13
N VAL A 260 -4.81 -6.60 -16.60
CA VAL A 260 -5.39 -7.94 -16.46
C VAL A 260 -5.41 -8.39 -14.99
N ALA A 261 -4.32 -8.18 -14.25
CA ALA A 261 -4.23 -8.52 -12.84
C ALA A 261 -5.29 -7.79 -12.02
N LEU A 262 -5.46 -6.49 -12.24
CA LEU A 262 -6.47 -5.72 -11.51
C LEU A 262 -7.89 -6.11 -11.91
N ALA A 263 -8.20 -6.26 -13.20
CA ALA A 263 -9.52 -6.69 -13.65
C ALA A 263 -9.92 -8.02 -13.02
N SER A 264 -9.02 -9.01 -13.00
CA SER A 264 -9.28 -10.31 -12.39
C SER A 264 -9.37 -10.23 -10.87
N SER A 265 -8.54 -9.39 -10.21
CA SER A 265 -8.56 -9.25 -8.75
C SER A 265 -9.86 -8.63 -8.25
N MET A 266 -10.43 -7.66 -8.96
CA MET A 266 -11.71 -7.07 -8.59
C MET A 266 -12.83 -8.11 -8.56
N GLU A 267 -12.81 -9.08 -9.48
CA GLU A 267 -13.81 -10.15 -9.51
C GLU A 267 -13.49 -11.26 -8.48
N TYR A 268 -12.29 -11.81 -8.50
CA TYR A 268 -11.99 -13.02 -7.72
C TYR A 268 -11.62 -12.76 -6.27
N LEU A 269 -10.88 -11.69 -5.98
CA LEU A 269 -10.51 -11.35 -4.61
C LEU A 269 -11.60 -10.55 -3.90
N PHE A 270 -12.13 -9.52 -4.56
CA PHE A 270 -13.10 -8.62 -3.93
C PHE A 270 -14.56 -8.99 -4.22
N ASN A 271 -14.79 -10.02 -5.06
CA ASN A 271 -16.15 -10.44 -5.48
C ASN A 271 -16.97 -9.24 -5.97
N GLY A 272 -16.31 -8.33 -6.67
CA GLY A 272 -16.83 -7.06 -7.17
C GLY A 272 -17.53 -7.23 -8.52
N LYS A 273 -18.52 -6.39 -8.77
CA LYS A 273 -19.29 -6.36 -10.01
C LYS A 273 -19.30 -4.94 -10.58
N ALA A 274 -19.49 -4.83 -11.89
CA ALA A 274 -19.74 -3.53 -12.51
C ALA A 274 -20.99 -2.87 -11.89
N GLY A 275 -20.87 -1.59 -11.52
CA GLY A 275 -21.89 -0.82 -10.81
C GLY A 275 -21.81 -0.88 -9.28
N ASP A 276 -20.95 -1.71 -8.70
CA ASP A 276 -20.64 -1.66 -7.26
C ASP A 276 -19.91 -0.37 -6.89
N THR A 277 -19.88 -0.04 -5.60
CA THR A 277 -19.03 1.02 -5.03
C THR A 277 -17.93 0.40 -4.17
N PHE A 278 -16.69 0.74 -4.49
CA PHE A 278 -15.49 0.32 -3.76
C PHE A 278 -14.94 1.47 -2.94
N PHE A 279 -14.63 1.25 -1.68
CA PHE A 279 -14.04 2.25 -0.81
C PHE A 279 -12.70 1.75 -0.25
N CYS A 280 -11.61 2.37 -0.67
CA CYS A 280 -10.29 2.13 -0.09
C CYS A 280 -9.83 3.36 0.68
N THR A 281 -9.47 3.16 1.97
CA THR A 281 -9.05 4.25 2.86
C THR A 281 -7.55 4.55 2.81
N SER A 282 -6.83 3.97 1.85
CA SER A 282 -5.42 4.22 1.62
C SER A 282 -5.19 5.57 0.92
N ASP A 283 -3.95 5.84 0.55
CA ASP A 283 -3.54 7.04 -0.18
C ASP A 283 -3.00 6.65 -1.56
N ILE A 284 -3.24 7.51 -2.56
CA ILE A 284 -2.75 7.29 -3.94
C ILE A 284 -1.23 7.30 -4.04
N GLY A 285 -0.50 7.82 -3.07
CA GLY A 285 0.95 7.74 -2.97
C GLY A 285 1.49 6.34 -2.63
N TRP A 286 0.62 5.36 -2.38
CA TRP A 286 0.95 3.96 -2.11
C TRP A 286 0.40 3.03 -3.18
N VAL A 287 0.98 1.82 -3.28
CA VAL A 287 0.50 0.82 -4.25
C VAL A 287 -0.97 0.45 -4.04
N VAL A 288 -1.44 0.41 -2.79
CA VAL A 288 -2.85 0.14 -2.47
C VAL A 288 -3.75 1.18 -3.11
N GLY A 289 -3.36 2.46 -3.07
CA GLY A 289 -4.10 3.54 -3.72
C GLY A 289 -4.08 3.46 -5.24
N HIS A 290 -2.93 3.17 -5.85
CA HIS A 290 -2.84 2.94 -7.30
C HIS A 290 -3.77 1.81 -7.72
N SER A 291 -3.64 0.65 -7.08
CA SER A 291 -4.38 -0.55 -7.48
C SER A 291 -5.87 -0.49 -7.13
N TYR A 292 -6.25 0.04 -5.95
CA TYR A 292 -7.60 -0.12 -5.41
C TYR A 292 -8.31 1.18 -4.99
N ILE A 293 -7.73 2.36 -5.31
CA ILE A 293 -8.48 3.61 -5.38
C ILE A 293 -8.68 3.98 -6.85
N VAL A 294 -7.62 3.93 -7.68
CA VAL A 294 -7.66 4.44 -9.04
C VAL A 294 -7.99 3.34 -10.05
N TYR A 295 -7.04 2.42 -10.31
CA TYR A 295 -7.14 1.56 -11.49
C TYR A 295 -8.13 0.39 -11.33
N GLY A 296 -8.02 -0.43 -10.28
CA GLY A 296 -8.80 -1.64 -10.12
C GLY A 296 -10.31 -1.42 -10.16
N PRO A 297 -10.90 -0.59 -9.28
CA PRO A 297 -12.34 -0.33 -9.27
C PRO A 297 -12.84 0.21 -10.61
N LEU A 298 -12.15 1.19 -11.19
CA LEU A 298 -12.54 1.80 -12.46
C LEU A 298 -12.48 0.80 -13.62
N ILE A 299 -11.41 -0.02 -13.71
CA ILE A 299 -11.28 -1.11 -14.70
C ILE A 299 -12.41 -2.14 -14.50
N GLY A 300 -12.79 -2.44 -13.27
CA GLY A 300 -13.92 -3.32 -12.93
C GLY A 300 -15.30 -2.71 -13.19
N GLY A 301 -15.40 -1.48 -13.69
CA GLY A 301 -16.67 -0.77 -13.93
C GLY A 301 -17.38 -0.36 -12.65
N GLN A 302 -16.65 -0.21 -11.56
CA GLN A 302 -17.16 0.19 -10.25
C GLN A 302 -16.96 1.69 -10.03
N ALA A 303 -17.74 2.25 -9.10
CA ALA A 303 -17.43 3.54 -8.52
C ALA A 303 -16.34 3.39 -7.44
N THR A 304 -15.46 4.38 -7.31
CA THR A 304 -14.44 4.39 -6.27
C THR A 304 -14.59 5.62 -5.37
N VAL A 305 -14.41 5.42 -4.06
CA VAL A 305 -14.42 6.52 -3.09
C VAL A 305 -13.00 7.00 -2.86
N LEU A 306 -12.75 8.27 -3.17
CA LEU A 306 -11.51 9.00 -2.89
C LEU A 306 -11.73 9.83 -1.62
N TYR A 307 -11.16 9.38 -0.50
CA TYR A 307 -11.40 9.98 0.81
C TYR A 307 -10.19 10.79 1.29
N GLU A 308 -10.38 12.09 1.46
CA GLU A 308 -9.42 12.99 2.09
C GLU A 308 -9.83 13.24 3.54
N GLY A 309 -9.27 12.48 4.46
CA GLY A 309 -9.60 12.55 5.88
C GLY A 309 -8.94 11.47 6.73
N THR A 310 -9.33 11.41 7.99
CA THR A 310 -8.88 10.39 8.94
C THR A 310 -10.07 9.53 9.41
N PRO A 311 -9.84 8.29 9.88
CA PRO A 311 -10.94 7.39 10.25
C PRO A 311 -11.74 7.82 11.48
N VAL A 312 -11.32 8.90 12.17
CA VAL A 312 -11.92 9.37 13.43
C VAL A 312 -12.36 10.83 13.38
N ARG A 313 -12.38 11.46 12.21
CA ARG A 313 -12.86 12.84 12.05
C ARG A 313 -13.95 12.94 10.99
N PRO A 314 -15.09 13.58 11.29
CA PRO A 314 -15.42 14.31 12.52
C PRO A 314 -15.62 13.41 13.76
N ASP A 315 -15.98 12.12 13.57
CA ASP A 315 -16.09 11.11 14.63
C ASP A 315 -15.73 9.72 14.10
N GLY A 316 -15.65 8.72 14.97
CA GLY A 316 -15.31 7.33 14.60
C GLY A 316 -16.37 6.59 13.76
N ALA A 317 -17.50 7.23 13.45
CA ALA A 317 -18.52 6.66 12.56
C ALA A 317 -18.35 7.09 11.09
N ILE A 318 -17.40 7.95 10.79
CA ILE A 318 -17.27 8.56 9.45
C ILE A 318 -17.19 7.51 8.33
N LEU A 319 -16.40 6.46 8.49
CA LEU A 319 -16.27 5.42 7.46
C LEU A 319 -17.61 4.69 7.24
N TRP A 320 -18.34 4.42 8.29
CA TRP A 320 -19.64 3.73 8.26
C TRP A 320 -20.73 4.62 7.67
N LYS A 321 -20.67 5.93 7.95
CA LYS A 321 -21.52 6.93 7.31
C LYS A 321 -21.32 6.94 5.79
N LEU A 322 -20.07 6.89 5.32
CA LEU A 322 -19.78 6.88 3.89
C LEU A 322 -20.21 5.55 3.24
N VAL A 323 -20.13 4.43 3.98
CA VAL A 323 -20.65 3.13 3.51
C VAL A 323 -22.15 3.23 3.26
N GLU A 324 -22.93 3.77 4.21
CA GLU A 324 -24.38 3.97 4.06
C GLU A 324 -24.70 4.97 2.94
N GLN A 325 -24.06 6.14 2.96
CA GLN A 325 -24.34 7.25 2.05
C GLN A 325 -24.14 6.87 0.58
N PHE A 326 -23.07 6.11 0.28
CA PHE A 326 -22.70 5.78 -1.09
C PHE A 326 -22.96 4.31 -1.47
N GLY A 327 -23.61 3.54 -0.60
CA GLY A 327 -23.93 2.16 -0.86
C GLY A 327 -22.68 1.29 -1.08
N VAL A 328 -21.62 1.51 -0.30
CA VAL A 328 -20.35 0.80 -0.46
C VAL A 328 -20.52 -0.70 -0.29
N ASN A 329 -20.01 -1.46 -1.26
CA ASN A 329 -20.09 -2.92 -1.27
C ASN A 329 -18.83 -3.58 -0.70
N THR A 330 -17.68 -2.93 -0.85
CA THR A 330 -16.39 -3.40 -0.37
C THR A 330 -15.63 -2.25 0.28
N LEU A 331 -15.19 -2.45 1.51
CA LEU A 331 -14.30 -1.54 2.23
C LEU A 331 -12.91 -2.17 2.32
N PHE A 332 -11.87 -1.45 1.88
CA PHE A 332 -10.49 -1.86 2.00
C PHE A 332 -9.70 -0.85 2.85
N SER A 333 -9.16 -1.29 3.97
CA SER A 333 -8.50 -0.42 4.95
C SER A 333 -7.20 -1.05 5.46
N ALA A 334 -6.68 -0.53 6.57
CA ALA A 334 -5.48 -1.03 7.23
C ALA A 334 -5.79 -1.37 8.70
N PRO A 335 -5.08 -2.36 9.28
CA PRO A 335 -5.20 -2.70 10.71
C PRO A 335 -5.01 -1.50 11.64
N THR A 336 -4.09 -0.57 11.34
CA THR A 336 -3.92 0.66 12.11
C THR A 336 -5.20 1.50 12.17
N ALA A 337 -5.92 1.65 11.06
CA ALA A 337 -7.19 2.39 11.08
C ALA A 337 -8.22 1.71 12.00
N VAL A 338 -8.28 0.37 11.96
CA VAL A 338 -9.17 -0.41 12.85
C VAL A 338 -8.76 -0.26 14.32
N ARG A 339 -7.45 -0.30 14.64
CA ARG A 339 -6.96 -0.09 16.03
C ARG A 339 -7.31 1.31 16.54
N VAL A 340 -7.25 2.34 15.70
CA VAL A 340 -7.68 3.70 16.07
C VAL A 340 -9.18 3.74 16.33
N LEU A 341 -9.99 3.07 15.49
CA LEU A 341 -11.44 2.95 15.69
C LEU A 341 -11.79 2.17 16.96
N LYS A 342 -11.00 1.15 17.31
CA LYS A 342 -11.18 0.36 18.55
C LYS A 342 -11.07 1.18 19.84
N ARG A 343 -10.42 2.35 19.77
CA ARG A 343 -10.31 3.30 20.90
C ARG A 343 -11.52 4.24 21.00
N GLN A 344 -12.43 4.21 20.02
CA GLN A 344 -13.65 5.00 20.00
C GLN A 344 -14.81 4.24 20.66
N ASP A 345 -15.95 4.92 20.84
CA ASP A 345 -17.17 4.29 21.33
C ASP A 345 -17.61 3.14 20.39
N PRO A 346 -17.69 1.90 20.88
CA PRO A 346 -18.13 0.76 20.05
C PRO A 346 -19.52 0.92 19.43
N ALA A 347 -20.40 1.74 20.03
CA ALA A 347 -21.72 2.02 19.48
C ALA A 347 -21.67 2.67 18.09
N LEU A 348 -20.56 3.38 17.76
CA LEU A 348 -20.35 4.03 16.47
C LEU A 348 -20.28 3.04 15.31
N LEU A 349 -19.87 1.78 15.55
CA LEU A 349 -19.84 0.73 14.53
C LEU A 349 -21.24 0.34 14.01
N ARG A 350 -22.27 0.59 14.81
CA ARG A 350 -23.67 0.20 14.51
C ARG A 350 -24.58 1.40 14.26
N LYS A 351 -24.00 2.59 14.15
CA LYS A 351 -24.75 3.85 13.97
C LYS A 351 -25.37 3.99 12.58
N HIS A 352 -24.83 3.29 11.59
CA HIS A 352 -25.18 3.41 10.18
C HIS A 352 -25.61 2.08 9.57
N ASP A 353 -26.39 2.13 8.48
CA ASP A 353 -26.78 0.94 7.74
C ASP A 353 -25.62 0.41 6.88
N LEU A 354 -25.15 -0.78 7.20
CA LEU A 354 -24.09 -1.48 6.50
C LEU A 354 -24.60 -2.65 5.65
N SER A 355 -25.88 -2.66 5.30
CA SER A 355 -26.52 -3.78 4.57
C SER A 355 -25.86 -4.02 3.21
N THR A 356 -25.41 -2.96 2.52
CA THR A 356 -24.70 -3.05 1.23
C THR A 356 -23.28 -3.60 1.33
N LEU A 357 -22.62 -3.45 2.50
CA LEU A 357 -21.25 -3.90 2.72
C LEU A 357 -21.18 -5.42 2.79
N ARG A 358 -20.40 -6.03 1.89
CA ARG A 358 -20.24 -7.48 1.80
C ARG A 358 -19.06 -8.00 2.64
N ALA A 359 -17.95 -7.26 2.67
CA ALA A 359 -16.74 -7.61 3.42
C ALA A 359 -15.88 -6.38 3.67
N VAL A 360 -15.03 -6.48 4.70
CA VAL A 360 -13.93 -5.53 4.97
C VAL A 360 -12.62 -6.25 4.72
N TYR A 361 -11.77 -5.65 3.89
CA TYR A 361 -10.43 -6.12 3.57
C TYR A 361 -9.40 -5.27 4.31
N LEU A 362 -8.36 -5.90 4.81
CA LEU A 362 -7.29 -5.23 5.54
C LEU A 362 -5.93 -5.65 4.98
N ALA A 363 -5.01 -4.70 4.86
CA ALA A 363 -3.64 -4.95 4.40
C ALA A 363 -2.64 -3.90 4.88
N GLY A 364 -1.36 -4.15 4.62
CA GLY A 364 -0.26 -3.21 4.85
C GLY A 364 0.54 -3.50 6.11
N GLU A 365 -0.05 -4.15 7.08
CA GLU A 365 0.57 -4.64 8.31
C GLU A 365 -0.18 -5.86 8.85
N PRO A 366 0.41 -6.63 9.76
CA PRO A 366 -0.27 -7.78 10.33
C PRO A 366 -1.52 -7.39 11.13
N LEU A 367 -2.59 -8.13 10.90
CA LEU A 367 -3.83 -8.02 11.65
C LEU A 367 -3.75 -8.96 12.86
N ASP A 368 -3.74 -8.39 14.06
CA ASP A 368 -3.79 -9.18 15.30
C ASP A 368 -5.20 -9.75 15.55
N GLU A 369 -5.25 -10.96 16.13
CA GLU A 369 -6.52 -11.66 16.38
C GLU A 369 -7.51 -10.85 17.22
N PRO A 370 -7.12 -10.20 18.34
CA PRO A 370 -8.06 -9.42 19.14
C PRO A 370 -8.68 -8.25 18.38
N THR A 371 -7.95 -7.63 17.46
CA THR A 371 -8.48 -6.57 16.60
C THR A 371 -9.40 -7.13 15.52
N ALA A 372 -9.04 -8.27 14.93
CA ALA A 372 -9.86 -8.97 13.94
C ALA A 372 -11.21 -9.41 14.53
N HIS A 373 -11.22 -10.02 15.71
CA HIS A 373 -12.44 -10.39 16.43
C HIS A 373 -13.32 -9.18 16.72
N TRP A 374 -12.73 -8.13 17.31
CA TRP A 374 -13.46 -6.92 17.67
C TRP A 374 -14.20 -6.30 16.48
N ILE A 375 -13.53 -6.13 15.35
CA ILE A 375 -14.16 -5.50 14.17
C ILE A 375 -15.17 -6.44 13.49
N SER A 376 -14.90 -7.75 13.45
CA SER A 376 -15.81 -8.75 12.88
C SER A 376 -17.12 -8.84 13.64
N GLU A 377 -17.05 -8.90 14.97
CA GLU A 377 -18.23 -8.92 15.85
C GLU A 377 -18.98 -7.58 15.83
N GLY A 378 -18.22 -6.48 15.84
CA GLY A 378 -18.79 -5.12 15.81
C GLY A 378 -19.62 -4.84 14.56
N LEU A 379 -19.12 -5.24 13.40
CA LEU A 379 -19.77 -5.01 12.11
C LEU A 379 -20.71 -6.16 11.67
N GLY A 380 -20.52 -7.37 12.19
CA GLY A 380 -21.20 -8.57 11.69
C GLY A 380 -20.86 -8.88 10.22
N LYS A 381 -19.65 -8.53 9.78
CA LYS A 381 -19.18 -8.70 8.40
C LYS A 381 -17.89 -9.52 8.36
N PRO A 382 -17.64 -10.27 7.25
CA PRO A 382 -16.36 -10.94 7.04
C PRO A 382 -15.21 -9.94 7.03
N ILE A 383 -14.13 -10.26 7.76
CA ILE A 383 -12.86 -9.54 7.74
C ILE A 383 -11.86 -10.40 7.01
N ILE A 384 -11.30 -9.89 5.92
CA ILE A 384 -10.37 -10.60 5.05
C ILE A 384 -9.01 -9.92 5.13
N ASP A 385 -8.04 -10.61 5.70
CA ASP A 385 -6.66 -10.15 5.72
C ASP A 385 -6.00 -10.42 4.36
N ASN A 386 -5.17 -9.46 3.91
CA ASN A 386 -4.43 -9.55 2.67
C ASN A 386 -2.95 -9.29 2.91
N TYR A 387 -2.12 -10.13 2.35
CA TYR A 387 -0.69 -9.90 2.36
C TYR A 387 -0.17 -9.60 0.96
N TRP A 388 0.55 -8.51 0.80
CA TRP A 388 1.22 -8.09 -0.42
C TRP A 388 2.23 -6.98 -0.19
N GLN A 389 2.91 -6.60 -1.25
CA GLN A 389 3.98 -5.59 -1.24
C GLN A 389 3.79 -4.63 -2.41
N THR A 390 4.48 -3.49 -2.37
CA THR A 390 4.52 -2.57 -3.51
C THR A 390 5.00 -3.29 -4.77
N GLU A 391 5.95 -4.17 -4.62
CA GLU A 391 6.57 -4.97 -5.66
C GLU A 391 5.59 -5.93 -6.35
N SER A 392 4.68 -6.54 -5.61
CA SER A 392 3.68 -7.47 -6.17
C SER A 392 2.56 -6.76 -6.94
N GLY A 393 2.21 -5.52 -6.55
CA GLY A 393 1.17 -4.71 -7.18
C GLY A 393 -0.26 -5.07 -6.83
N TRP A 394 -0.48 -6.27 -6.34
CA TRP A 394 -1.75 -6.83 -5.89
C TRP A 394 -1.51 -7.98 -4.90
N PRO A 395 -2.54 -8.47 -4.16
CA PRO A 395 -2.36 -9.44 -3.09
C PRO A 395 -1.68 -10.74 -3.51
N ILE A 396 -0.67 -11.15 -2.73
CA ILE A 396 0.05 -12.43 -2.84
C ILE A 396 -0.74 -13.54 -2.11
N LEU A 397 -1.25 -13.21 -0.92
CA LEU A 397 -2.05 -14.10 -0.10
C LEU A 397 -3.37 -13.40 0.24
N SER A 398 -4.48 -14.10 0.06
CA SER A 398 -5.83 -13.64 0.41
C SER A 398 -6.83 -14.77 0.34
N ALA A 399 -7.95 -14.66 1.04
CA ALA A 399 -9.16 -15.36 0.66
C ALA A 399 -9.68 -14.83 -0.68
N GLN A 400 -10.31 -15.70 -1.46
CA GLN A 400 -10.78 -15.42 -2.82
C GLN A 400 -12.28 -15.68 -2.93
N PRO A 401 -13.15 -14.86 -2.30
CA PRO A 401 -14.58 -15.14 -2.23
C PRO A 401 -15.32 -15.13 -3.57
N GLY A 402 -14.71 -14.52 -4.61
CA GLY A 402 -15.22 -14.62 -5.98
C GLY A 402 -14.97 -15.99 -6.63
N VAL A 403 -14.05 -16.79 -6.09
CA VAL A 403 -13.80 -18.17 -6.50
C VAL A 403 -14.56 -19.13 -5.58
N GLU A 404 -14.31 -19.02 -4.29
CA GLU A 404 -14.91 -19.87 -3.25
C GLU A 404 -14.86 -19.16 -1.89
N LYS A 405 -15.97 -19.19 -1.15
CA LYS A 405 -15.99 -18.75 0.23
C LYS A 405 -15.29 -19.79 1.11
N VAL A 406 -14.24 -19.38 1.79
CA VAL A 406 -13.48 -20.22 2.72
C VAL A 406 -13.65 -19.74 4.16
N PRO A 407 -13.53 -20.61 5.16
CA PRO A 407 -13.56 -20.20 6.57
C PRO A 407 -12.46 -19.18 6.85
N THR A 408 -12.79 -18.13 7.60
CA THR A 408 -11.81 -17.15 8.06
C THR A 408 -10.99 -17.75 9.21
N ARG A 409 -9.67 -17.60 9.13
CA ARG A 409 -8.75 -17.88 10.25
C ARG A 409 -8.05 -16.57 10.58
N PHE A 410 -8.36 -15.98 11.72
CA PHE A 410 -7.75 -14.73 12.13
C PHE A 410 -6.24 -14.87 12.32
N GLY A 411 -5.49 -13.80 12.02
CA GLY A 411 -4.02 -13.83 11.96
C GLY A 411 -3.44 -14.43 10.67
N SER A 412 -4.29 -14.99 9.79
CA SER A 412 -3.87 -15.57 8.51
C SER A 412 -4.45 -14.80 7.32
N PRO A 413 -3.63 -14.39 6.33
CA PRO A 413 -4.09 -13.91 5.04
C PRO A 413 -4.58 -15.04 4.12
N SER A 414 -4.90 -16.19 4.65
CA SER A 414 -5.48 -17.37 4.00
C SER A 414 -4.52 -18.11 3.05
N PHE A 415 -4.66 -17.97 1.73
CA PHE A 415 -4.02 -18.84 0.74
C PHE A 415 -3.30 -18.02 -0.34
N PRO A 416 -2.33 -18.63 -1.06
CA PRO A 416 -1.75 -18.01 -2.25
C PRO A 416 -2.84 -17.64 -3.25
N VAL A 417 -2.75 -16.42 -3.72
CA VAL A 417 -3.62 -15.93 -4.79
C VAL A 417 -3.15 -16.52 -6.13
N TYR A 418 -4.09 -16.80 -7.02
CA TYR A 418 -3.78 -17.32 -8.35
C TYR A 418 -2.66 -16.52 -9.04
N GLY A 419 -1.78 -17.22 -9.75
CA GLY A 419 -0.59 -16.66 -10.39
C GLY A 419 0.65 -16.60 -9.53
N PHE A 420 0.55 -16.51 -8.21
CA PHE A 420 1.70 -16.51 -7.32
C PHE A 420 2.08 -17.94 -6.88
N ASP A 421 3.16 -18.49 -7.42
CA ASP A 421 3.74 -19.75 -6.94
C ASP A 421 4.55 -19.50 -5.65
N ALA A 422 3.80 -19.25 -4.57
CA ALA A 422 4.37 -18.93 -3.27
C ALA A 422 4.89 -20.19 -2.55
N ARG A 423 6.05 -20.07 -1.89
CA ARG A 423 6.73 -21.14 -1.14
C ARG A 423 7.23 -20.59 0.19
N ILE A 424 7.31 -21.46 1.18
CA ILE A 424 8.11 -21.24 2.38
C ILE A 424 9.42 -21.96 2.17
N VAL A 425 10.52 -21.21 2.16
CA VAL A 425 11.86 -21.76 1.87
C VAL A 425 12.82 -21.55 3.04
N SER A 426 13.74 -22.51 3.21
CA SER A 426 14.85 -22.37 4.15
C SER A 426 15.77 -21.23 3.72
N GLU A 427 16.05 -20.29 4.63
CA GLU A 427 16.98 -19.18 4.37
C GLU A 427 18.41 -19.69 4.12
N SER A 428 18.80 -20.80 4.73
CA SER A 428 20.17 -21.33 4.65
C SER A 428 20.41 -22.32 3.51
N SER A 429 19.40 -23.15 3.15
CA SER A 429 19.54 -24.14 2.09
C SER A 429 18.75 -23.84 0.82
N GLY A 430 17.74 -22.96 0.88
CA GLY A 430 16.83 -22.68 -0.23
C GLY A 430 15.81 -23.79 -0.51
N GLU A 431 15.75 -24.85 0.29
CA GLU A 431 14.79 -25.94 0.15
C GLU A 431 13.40 -25.53 0.58
N ASP A 432 12.37 -26.11 -0.05
CA ASP A 432 10.98 -25.92 0.36
C ASP A 432 10.76 -26.59 1.73
N LEU A 433 10.10 -25.86 2.64
CA LEU A 433 9.78 -26.33 3.98
C LEU A 433 8.36 -26.90 4.05
N GLY A 434 8.18 -27.89 4.92
CA GLY A 434 6.89 -28.52 5.17
C GLY A 434 5.98 -27.70 6.09
N PRO A 435 4.75 -28.21 6.39
CA PRO A 435 3.83 -27.56 7.30
C PRO A 435 4.46 -27.27 8.67
N ASP A 436 4.03 -26.16 9.28
CA ASP A 436 4.44 -25.68 10.60
C ASP A 436 5.94 -25.35 10.72
N GLN A 437 6.67 -25.33 9.60
CA GLN A 437 8.07 -24.91 9.57
C GLN A 437 8.17 -23.45 9.13
N LYS A 438 8.90 -22.65 9.92
CA LYS A 438 9.17 -21.24 9.66
C LYS A 438 10.28 -21.09 8.61
N GLY A 439 10.00 -20.28 7.59
CA GLY A 439 10.97 -19.97 6.52
C GLY A 439 10.68 -18.64 5.86
N VAL A 440 11.44 -18.31 4.83
CA VAL A 440 11.24 -17.10 4.04
C VAL A 440 10.09 -17.32 3.05
N VAL A 441 9.18 -16.37 2.98
CA VAL A 441 8.15 -16.35 1.93
C VAL A 441 8.82 -15.98 0.61
N ALA A 442 8.80 -16.90 -0.33
CA ALA A 442 9.39 -16.73 -1.65
C ALA A 442 8.37 -17.01 -2.75
N ILE A 443 8.57 -16.41 -3.93
CA ILE A 443 7.74 -16.65 -5.09
C ILE A 443 8.62 -17.23 -6.20
N VAL A 444 8.23 -18.39 -6.72
CA VAL A 444 8.92 -19.02 -7.85
C VAL A 444 8.56 -18.26 -9.14
N PRO A 445 9.56 -17.77 -9.90
CA PRO A 445 9.29 -17.07 -11.15
C PRO A 445 8.69 -18.01 -12.22
N PRO A 446 8.02 -17.42 -13.23
CA PRO A 446 7.82 -15.99 -13.47
C PRO A 446 6.88 -15.35 -12.47
N LEU A 447 7.15 -14.10 -12.08
CA LEU A 447 6.18 -13.32 -11.31
C LEU A 447 4.91 -13.12 -12.17
N PRO A 448 3.70 -13.15 -11.56
CA PRO A 448 2.46 -13.04 -12.33
C PRO A 448 2.28 -11.67 -12.98
N PRO A 449 1.33 -11.52 -13.94
CA PRO A 449 0.95 -10.22 -14.46
C PRO A 449 0.66 -9.22 -13.37
N GLY A 450 1.01 -7.96 -13.57
CA GLY A 450 0.79 -6.90 -12.59
C GLY A 450 1.82 -6.83 -11.46
N ALA A 451 2.74 -7.80 -11.33
CA ALA A 451 3.93 -7.65 -10.50
C ALA A 451 4.91 -6.64 -11.12
N MET A 452 5.88 -6.16 -10.34
CA MET A 452 6.92 -5.27 -10.85
C MET A 452 7.67 -5.91 -12.03
N SER A 453 7.91 -5.14 -13.09
CA SER A 453 8.69 -5.60 -14.23
C SER A 453 10.19 -5.48 -13.99
N THR A 454 10.60 -4.42 -13.30
CA THR A 454 11.99 -4.16 -12.90
C THR A 454 12.05 -2.98 -11.91
N ILE A 455 13.24 -2.61 -11.46
CA ILE A 455 13.53 -1.31 -10.85
C ILE A 455 13.82 -0.31 -11.98
N TRP A 456 13.22 0.86 -11.94
CA TRP A 456 13.39 1.90 -12.96
C TRP A 456 14.86 2.22 -13.21
N GLY A 457 15.29 2.01 -14.46
CA GLY A 457 16.65 2.27 -14.88
C GLY A 457 17.75 1.38 -14.29
N ASP A 458 17.38 0.29 -13.55
CA ASP A 458 18.37 -0.53 -12.83
C ASP A 458 17.96 -2.02 -12.75
N ASP A 459 18.04 -2.70 -13.90
CA ASP A 459 17.75 -4.13 -14.02
C ASP A 459 18.68 -4.99 -13.14
N GLU A 460 19.93 -4.59 -12.99
CA GLU A 460 20.90 -5.32 -12.17
C GLU A 460 20.49 -5.28 -10.69
N ARG A 461 20.11 -4.11 -10.20
CA ARG A 461 19.62 -3.94 -8.82
C ARG A 461 18.33 -4.75 -8.57
N PHE A 462 17.45 -4.87 -9.56
CA PHE A 462 16.27 -5.73 -9.48
C PHE A 462 16.65 -7.18 -9.20
N VAL A 463 17.57 -7.74 -10.00
CA VAL A 463 18.03 -9.12 -9.81
C VAL A 463 18.75 -9.28 -8.47
N GLN A 464 19.71 -8.41 -8.18
CA GLN A 464 20.51 -8.47 -6.97
C GLN A 464 19.66 -8.32 -5.70
N THR A 465 18.68 -7.43 -5.72
CA THR A 465 17.84 -7.21 -4.54
C THR A 465 16.91 -8.38 -4.26
N TYR A 466 16.24 -8.92 -5.28
CA TYR A 466 15.10 -9.80 -5.03
C TYR A 466 15.34 -11.27 -5.35
N PHE A 467 16.38 -11.63 -6.13
CA PHE A 467 16.54 -12.99 -6.66
C PHE A 467 17.87 -13.67 -6.29
N THR A 468 18.69 -13.03 -5.45
CA THR A 468 20.00 -13.61 -5.05
C THR A 468 20.09 -13.94 -3.56
N SER A 469 19.09 -13.58 -2.76
CA SER A 469 19.13 -13.74 -1.30
C SER A 469 18.94 -15.19 -0.83
N ILE A 470 18.38 -16.07 -1.65
CA ILE A 470 18.15 -17.48 -1.30
C ILE A 470 19.22 -18.36 -1.96
N PRO A 471 20.04 -19.10 -1.18
CA PRO A 471 21.13 -19.90 -1.72
C PRO A 471 20.67 -20.95 -2.72
N GLY A 472 21.42 -21.08 -3.84
CA GLY A 472 21.20 -22.12 -4.84
C GLY A 472 19.88 -22.05 -5.62
N ARG A 473 19.10 -20.98 -5.45
CA ARG A 473 17.76 -20.86 -6.03
C ARG A 473 17.43 -19.45 -6.48
N GLN A 474 17.04 -19.31 -7.74
CA GLN A 474 16.56 -18.01 -8.27
C GLN A 474 15.06 -17.88 -8.01
N VAL A 475 14.69 -17.41 -6.82
CA VAL A 475 13.31 -17.12 -6.43
C VAL A 475 13.21 -15.67 -5.95
N TYR A 476 12.05 -15.07 -6.12
CA TYR A 476 11.77 -13.74 -5.57
C TYR A 476 11.61 -13.85 -4.06
N SER A 477 12.45 -13.18 -3.31
CA SER A 477 12.33 -13.06 -1.85
C SER A 477 11.42 -11.89 -1.49
N THR A 478 10.40 -12.14 -0.69
CA THR A 478 9.57 -11.08 -0.12
C THR A 478 10.25 -10.37 1.05
N PHE A 479 11.31 -10.94 1.60
CA PHE A 479 11.95 -10.53 2.85
C PHE A 479 11.02 -10.61 4.06
N ASP A 480 10.03 -11.47 4.00
CA ASP A 480 9.13 -11.76 5.10
C ASP A 480 9.25 -13.22 5.54
N TRP A 481 9.18 -13.43 6.85
CA TRP A 481 9.05 -14.76 7.44
C TRP A 481 7.61 -15.21 7.36
N GLY A 482 7.42 -16.50 7.12
CA GLY A 482 6.10 -17.11 7.16
C GLY A 482 6.16 -18.60 7.49
N LEU A 483 5.00 -19.18 7.67
CA LEU A 483 4.76 -20.61 7.75
C LEU A 483 3.42 -20.96 7.12
N VAL A 484 3.22 -22.22 6.82
CA VAL A 484 1.95 -22.80 6.39
C VAL A 484 1.55 -23.87 7.40
N ASP A 485 0.32 -23.82 7.91
CA ASP A 485 -0.15 -24.84 8.83
C ASP A 485 -0.59 -26.14 8.10
N ALA A 486 -0.95 -27.16 8.87
CA ALA A 486 -1.38 -28.45 8.34
C ALA A 486 -2.66 -28.37 7.47
N ASP A 487 -3.50 -27.36 7.65
CA ASP A 487 -4.71 -27.13 6.86
C ASP A 487 -4.42 -26.32 5.58
N GLY A 488 -3.21 -25.76 5.46
CA GLY A 488 -2.71 -24.98 4.32
C GLY A 488 -2.94 -23.49 4.45
N TYR A 489 -3.30 -22.96 5.63
CA TYR A 489 -3.36 -21.53 5.89
C TYR A 489 -1.96 -20.96 6.09
N TRP A 490 -1.72 -19.81 5.49
CA TRP A 490 -0.45 -19.07 5.56
C TRP A 490 -0.46 -18.09 6.71
N PHE A 491 0.68 -17.91 7.35
CA PHE A 491 0.89 -16.93 8.42
C PHE A 491 2.15 -16.14 8.12
N ILE A 492 2.05 -14.82 8.17
CA ILE A 492 3.20 -13.91 8.00
C ILE A 492 3.70 -13.51 9.37
N LEU A 493 4.95 -13.81 9.65
CA LEU A 493 5.55 -13.68 10.99
C LEU A 493 6.39 -12.40 11.16
N GLY A 494 6.54 -11.61 10.10
CA GLY A 494 7.29 -10.34 10.10
C GLY A 494 8.44 -10.34 9.10
N ARG A 495 9.26 -9.28 9.14
CA ARG A 495 10.38 -9.08 8.22
C ARG A 495 11.58 -9.96 8.58
N THR A 496 12.34 -10.39 7.55
CA THR A 496 13.60 -11.13 7.78
C THR A 496 14.70 -10.23 8.36
N ASP A 497 14.61 -8.92 8.13
CA ASP A 497 15.51 -7.90 8.67
C ASP A 497 15.08 -7.36 10.05
N ASP A 498 13.87 -7.71 10.52
CA ASP A 498 13.36 -7.38 11.87
C ASP A 498 13.57 -8.56 12.86
N VAL A 499 14.51 -9.45 12.62
CA VAL A 499 14.85 -10.57 13.49
C VAL A 499 15.82 -10.12 14.59
N ILE A 500 15.57 -10.57 15.81
CA ILE A 500 16.43 -10.35 16.97
C ILE A 500 17.27 -11.59 17.21
N ASN A 501 18.60 -11.46 17.25
CA ASN A 501 19.50 -12.56 17.56
C ASN A 501 19.87 -12.55 19.04
N VAL A 502 19.14 -13.32 19.86
CA VAL A 502 19.40 -13.44 21.29
C VAL A 502 20.20 -14.69 21.56
N ALA A 503 21.47 -14.56 21.92
CA ALA A 503 22.36 -15.69 22.25
C ALA A 503 22.35 -16.82 21.19
N GLY A 504 22.28 -16.46 19.91
CA GLY A 504 22.22 -17.42 18.78
C GLY A 504 20.81 -17.89 18.39
N HIS A 505 19.79 -17.51 19.14
CA HIS A 505 18.40 -17.78 18.79
C HIS A 505 17.82 -16.62 17.97
N ARG A 506 17.19 -16.94 16.83
CA ARG A 506 16.52 -15.97 15.97
C ARG A 506 15.05 -15.86 16.37
N LEU A 507 14.68 -14.71 16.92
CA LEU A 507 13.33 -14.39 17.38
C LEU A 507 12.67 -13.38 16.45
N GLY A 508 11.45 -13.65 16.02
CA GLY A 508 10.64 -12.68 15.29
C GLY A 508 10.10 -11.61 16.23
N THR A 509 10.23 -10.34 15.86
CA THR A 509 9.65 -9.22 16.64
C THR A 509 8.16 -9.41 16.83
N ARG A 510 7.46 -9.85 15.79
CA ARG A 510 6.02 -10.05 15.78
C ARG A 510 5.54 -11.09 16.81
N GLU A 511 6.24 -12.21 16.94
CA GLU A 511 5.87 -13.26 17.91
C GLU A 511 5.84 -12.68 19.33
N ILE A 512 6.84 -11.86 19.67
CA ILE A 512 6.92 -11.19 20.97
C ILE A 512 5.84 -10.09 21.07
N GLU A 513 5.62 -9.30 20.02
CA GLU A 513 4.58 -8.27 19.98
C GLU A 513 3.18 -8.86 20.19
N GLU A 514 2.85 -9.97 19.56
CA GLU A 514 1.58 -10.67 19.73
C GLU A 514 1.37 -11.14 21.16
N SER A 515 2.42 -11.71 21.77
CA SER A 515 2.39 -12.12 23.17
C SER A 515 2.17 -10.92 24.10
N VAL A 516 2.90 -9.81 23.92
CA VAL A 516 2.71 -8.57 24.69
C VAL A 516 1.31 -8.00 24.50
N ASN A 517 0.81 -7.97 23.26
CA ASN A 517 -0.51 -7.45 22.92
C ASN A 517 -1.67 -8.32 23.46
N SER A 518 -1.42 -9.59 23.79
CA SER A 518 -2.41 -10.46 24.41
C SER A 518 -2.71 -10.05 25.88
N HIS A 519 -1.86 -9.23 26.49
CA HIS A 519 -2.12 -8.69 27.81
C HIS A 519 -3.24 -7.64 27.79
N ASN A 520 -4.24 -7.79 28.67
CA ASN A 520 -5.45 -6.96 28.68
C ASN A 520 -5.21 -5.45 28.83
N GLY A 521 -4.11 -5.03 29.45
CA GLY A 521 -3.73 -3.63 29.64
C GLY A 521 -3.07 -2.97 28.44
N ILE A 522 -2.66 -3.73 27.40
CA ILE A 522 -1.90 -3.22 26.27
C ILE A 522 -2.84 -2.88 25.11
N ALA A 523 -2.63 -1.70 24.54
CA ALA A 523 -3.33 -1.25 23.33
C ALA A 523 -2.55 -1.61 22.06
N GLU A 524 -1.22 -1.42 22.08
CA GLU A 524 -0.30 -1.77 20.99
C GLU A 524 1.13 -1.88 21.52
N CYS A 525 1.97 -2.62 20.79
CA CYS A 525 3.37 -2.82 21.16
C CYS A 525 4.24 -2.84 19.91
N ALA A 526 5.48 -2.36 20.05
CA ALA A 526 6.56 -2.55 19.09
C ALA A 526 7.76 -3.17 19.79
N VAL A 527 8.35 -4.20 19.21
CA VAL A 527 9.53 -4.87 19.72
C VAL A 527 10.70 -4.64 18.76
N VAL A 528 11.86 -4.37 19.32
CA VAL A 528 13.11 -4.16 18.59
C VAL A 528 14.25 -4.96 19.22
N GLY A 529 15.24 -5.35 18.38
CA GLY A 529 16.50 -5.91 18.84
C GLY A 529 17.48 -4.78 19.13
N VAL A 530 17.97 -4.72 20.36
CA VAL A 530 18.99 -3.74 20.77
C VAL A 530 20.29 -4.48 21.06
N ALA A 531 21.42 -3.89 20.70
CA ALA A 531 22.74 -4.47 20.92
C ALA A 531 22.99 -4.76 22.41
N ASP A 532 23.50 -5.97 22.71
CA ASP A 532 23.88 -6.41 24.04
C ASP A 532 25.27 -7.06 24.00
N ALA A 533 26.13 -6.66 24.92
CA ALA A 533 27.53 -7.11 24.93
C ALA A 533 27.71 -8.61 25.16
N LEU A 534 26.76 -9.27 25.83
CA LEU A 534 26.86 -10.68 26.19
C LEU A 534 26.05 -11.58 25.24
N LYS A 535 24.84 -11.14 24.86
CA LYS A 535 23.88 -11.95 24.07
C LYS A 535 23.85 -11.60 22.60
N GLY A 536 24.67 -10.62 22.15
CA GLY A 536 24.63 -10.05 20.80
C GLY A 536 23.50 -9.04 20.67
N GLN A 537 22.26 -9.47 20.86
CA GLN A 537 21.08 -8.62 20.95
C GLN A 537 20.15 -9.07 22.07
N VAL A 538 19.31 -8.16 22.54
CA VAL A 538 18.18 -8.43 23.43
C VAL A 538 16.91 -7.81 22.88
N ALA A 539 15.77 -8.45 23.11
CA ALA A 539 14.48 -7.89 22.79
C ALA A 539 14.13 -6.75 23.75
N MET A 540 13.68 -5.64 23.22
CA MET A 540 13.17 -4.50 23.98
C MET A 540 11.79 -4.13 23.44
N ALA A 541 10.79 -4.05 24.32
CA ALA A 541 9.42 -3.77 23.97
C ALA A 541 9.03 -2.33 24.36
N PHE A 542 8.31 -1.65 23.46
CA PHE A 542 7.68 -0.35 23.69
C PHE A 542 6.18 -0.53 23.58
N ALA A 543 5.45 -0.32 24.68
CA ALA A 543 4.04 -0.62 24.78
C ALA A 543 3.20 0.62 25.08
N VAL A 544 2.07 0.74 24.40
CA VAL A 544 1.06 1.77 24.67
C VAL A 544 -0.05 1.14 25.49
N LEU A 545 -0.37 1.76 26.62
CA LEU A 545 -1.39 1.28 27.54
C LEU A 545 -2.80 1.69 27.08
N LYS A 546 -3.80 0.84 27.32
CA LYS A 546 -5.22 1.21 27.21
C LYS A 546 -5.63 2.24 28.26
N ASN A 547 -5.09 2.09 29.46
CA ASN A 547 -5.27 3.04 30.55
C ASN A 547 -3.88 3.51 31.05
N PRO A 548 -3.43 4.71 30.67
CA PRO A 548 -2.14 5.25 31.09
C PRO A 548 -1.95 5.29 32.63
N ALA A 549 -3.02 5.46 33.40
CA ALA A 549 -2.97 5.51 34.86
C ALA A 549 -2.39 4.23 35.51
N ALA A 550 -2.41 3.11 34.77
CA ALA A 550 -1.85 1.84 35.27
C ALA A 550 -0.32 1.87 35.46
N ALA A 551 0.38 2.82 34.84
CA ALA A 551 1.82 3.00 34.95
C ALA A 551 2.24 4.40 35.43
N GLU A 552 1.33 5.17 36.05
CA GLU A 552 1.64 6.50 36.60
C GLU A 552 2.58 6.45 37.78
N THR A 553 2.54 5.35 38.54
CA THR A 553 3.48 5.16 39.68
C THR A 553 4.62 4.22 39.27
N PRO A 554 5.84 4.42 39.76
CA PRO A 554 6.97 3.53 39.46
C PRO A 554 6.70 2.07 39.87
N GLU A 555 5.97 1.84 40.97
CA GLU A 555 5.58 0.52 41.43
C GLU A 555 4.57 -0.14 40.50
N GLY A 556 3.55 0.60 40.02
CA GLY A 556 2.56 0.12 39.07
C GLY A 556 3.19 -0.24 37.71
N ALA A 557 4.07 0.61 37.20
CA ALA A 557 4.81 0.37 35.99
C ALA A 557 5.69 -0.90 36.10
N LYS A 558 6.41 -1.07 37.20
CA LYS A 558 7.27 -2.23 37.43
C LYS A 558 6.48 -3.53 37.60
N GLN A 559 5.34 -3.50 38.26
CA GLN A 559 4.47 -4.66 38.39
C GLN A 559 3.92 -5.08 37.04
N LEU A 560 3.42 -4.13 36.26
CA LEU A 560 2.88 -4.38 34.92
C LEU A 560 3.97 -4.91 33.95
N GLU A 561 5.18 -4.34 33.99
CA GLU A 561 6.33 -4.85 33.25
C GLU A 561 6.62 -6.33 33.59
N ALA A 562 6.64 -6.66 34.88
CA ALA A 562 6.88 -8.03 35.33
C ALA A 562 5.80 -9.02 34.89
N ASP A 563 4.52 -8.60 34.97
CA ASP A 563 3.40 -9.45 34.55
C ASP A 563 3.42 -9.72 33.04
N ILE A 564 3.72 -8.72 32.23
CA ILE A 564 3.85 -8.89 30.77
C ILE A 564 5.08 -9.74 30.43
N MET A 565 6.22 -9.53 31.09
CA MET A 565 7.42 -10.36 30.88
C MET A 565 7.15 -11.82 31.21
N ARG A 566 6.41 -12.11 32.27
CA ARG A 566 6.00 -13.47 32.64
C ARG A 566 5.09 -14.08 31.58
N LEU A 567 4.12 -13.31 31.09
CA LEU A 567 3.22 -13.75 30.05
C LEU A 567 4.00 -14.14 28.77
N VAL A 568 4.98 -13.33 28.34
CA VAL A 568 5.85 -13.67 27.19
C VAL A 568 6.67 -14.93 27.47
N GLU A 569 7.23 -15.05 28.66
CA GLU A 569 8.00 -16.24 29.06
C GLU A 569 7.15 -17.53 29.06
N ASP A 570 5.92 -17.45 29.56
CA ASP A 570 4.98 -18.56 29.59
C ASP A 570 4.52 -19.00 28.18
N GLN A 571 4.38 -18.05 27.26
CA GLN A 571 3.90 -18.33 25.88
C GLN A 571 5.03 -18.72 24.92
N LEU A 572 6.19 -18.06 25.02
CA LEU A 572 7.28 -18.17 24.03
C LEU A 572 8.60 -18.71 24.61
N GLY A 573 8.67 -18.88 25.93
CA GLY A 573 9.88 -19.31 26.63
C GLY A 573 10.81 -18.17 27.03
N ALA A 574 11.73 -18.45 27.94
CA ALA A 574 12.63 -17.48 28.55
C ALA A 574 13.54 -16.73 27.58
N VAL A 575 13.86 -17.33 26.43
CA VAL A 575 14.70 -16.70 25.39
C VAL A 575 14.01 -15.52 24.71
N ALA A 576 12.67 -15.55 24.59
CA ALA A 576 11.86 -14.51 23.97
C ALA A 576 11.47 -13.40 24.93
N ARG A 577 11.68 -13.59 26.23
CA ARG A 577 11.34 -12.58 27.25
C ARG A 577 12.12 -11.30 27.00
N PRO A 578 11.42 -10.15 26.83
CA PRO A 578 12.08 -8.85 26.65
C PRO A 578 13.01 -8.51 27.82
N ALA A 579 14.15 -7.91 27.53
CA ALA A 579 15.05 -7.41 28.56
C ALA A 579 14.43 -6.23 29.32
N ARG A 580 13.59 -5.45 28.66
CA ARG A 580 12.82 -4.34 29.20
C ARG A 580 11.51 -4.16 28.43
N ILE A 581 10.49 -3.67 29.14
CA ILE A 581 9.26 -3.13 28.56
C ILE A 581 9.16 -1.68 28.97
N ARG A 582 9.02 -0.78 28.02
CA ARG A 582 8.85 0.66 28.24
C ARG A 582 7.45 1.09 27.83
N PHE A 583 6.78 1.84 28.72
CA PHE A 583 5.46 2.38 28.44
C PHE A 583 5.59 3.76 27.83
N VAL A 584 4.92 3.97 26.70
CA VAL A 584 4.94 5.21 25.93
C VAL A 584 3.52 5.62 25.55
N GLY A 585 3.30 6.91 25.30
CA GLY A 585 1.99 7.42 24.89
C GLY A 585 1.63 7.08 23.44
N ALA A 586 2.64 6.97 22.57
CA ALA A 586 2.47 6.60 21.17
C ALA A 586 3.73 5.92 20.63
N LEU A 587 3.55 5.03 19.63
CA LEU A 587 4.67 4.45 18.89
C LEU A 587 5.02 5.35 17.69
N PRO A 588 6.31 5.53 17.38
CA PRO A 588 6.72 6.26 16.18
C PRO A 588 6.34 5.44 14.94
N LYS A 589 5.42 5.99 14.16
CA LYS A 589 4.87 5.36 12.96
C LYS A 589 5.02 6.27 11.75
N THR A 590 5.08 5.65 10.60
CA THR A 590 4.86 6.37 9.35
C THR A 590 3.40 6.81 9.25
N ARG A 591 3.12 7.76 8.38
CA ARG A 591 1.74 8.19 8.09
C ARG A 591 0.86 7.08 7.49
N SER A 592 1.45 6.00 7.01
CA SER A 592 0.74 4.77 6.62
C SER A 592 0.50 3.79 7.78
N GLY A 593 0.90 4.15 9.01
CA GLY A 593 0.75 3.33 10.21
C GLY A 593 1.90 2.36 10.50
N LYS A 594 2.89 2.25 9.62
CA LYS A 594 4.03 1.34 9.82
C LYS A 594 4.95 1.86 10.92
N VAL A 595 5.25 1.01 11.92
CA VAL A 595 6.20 1.32 12.99
C VAL A 595 7.61 1.53 12.42
N LEU A 596 8.25 2.61 12.85
CA LEU A 596 9.62 2.99 12.46
C LEU A 596 10.67 2.29 13.37
N ARG A 597 10.74 0.94 13.31
CA ARG A 597 11.63 0.15 14.18
C ARG A 597 13.09 0.58 14.09
N ARG A 598 13.58 0.91 12.88
CA ARG A 598 14.95 1.41 12.71
C ARG A 598 15.22 2.68 13.49
N ALA A 599 14.28 3.61 13.53
CA ALA A 599 14.41 4.85 14.29
C ALA A 599 14.40 4.55 15.80
N ILE A 600 13.54 3.62 16.25
CA ILE A 600 13.53 3.16 17.65
C ILE A 600 14.88 2.55 18.03
N VAL A 601 15.42 1.62 17.23
CA VAL A 601 16.74 1.01 17.47
C VAL A 601 17.84 2.06 17.54
N ALA A 602 17.87 2.98 16.59
CA ALA A 602 18.88 4.05 16.57
C ALA A 602 18.84 4.90 17.84
N VAL A 603 17.64 5.26 18.32
CA VAL A 603 17.47 6.00 19.57
C VAL A 603 17.93 5.15 20.79
N CYS A 604 17.59 3.86 20.83
CA CYS A 604 18.03 2.94 21.90
C CYS A 604 19.56 2.82 21.96
N GLU A 605 20.22 2.88 20.82
CA GLU A 605 21.67 2.76 20.71
C GLU A 605 22.42 4.11 20.68
N GLY A 606 21.71 5.22 20.92
CA GLY A 606 22.29 6.57 20.92
C GLY A 606 22.79 7.03 19.56
N ARG A 607 22.27 6.47 18.46
CA ARG A 607 22.62 6.82 17.08
C ARG A 607 21.61 7.79 16.48
N ASP A 608 21.99 8.43 15.40
CA ASP A 608 21.08 9.25 14.59
C ASP A 608 19.95 8.34 14.01
N PRO A 609 18.68 8.64 14.28
CA PRO A 609 17.56 7.88 13.74
C PRO A 609 17.39 7.97 12.21
N GLY A 610 18.17 8.84 11.55
CA GLY A 610 18.19 9.00 10.10
C GLY A 610 16.94 9.70 9.56
N ASP A 611 16.47 9.27 8.40
CA ASP A 611 15.31 9.88 7.72
C ASP A 611 13.99 9.63 8.47
N LEU A 612 13.47 10.67 9.10
CA LEU A 612 12.19 10.70 9.84
C LEU A 612 11.06 11.36 9.05
N THR A 613 11.23 11.64 7.79
CA THR A 613 10.29 12.43 6.98
C THR A 613 8.91 11.80 6.80
N THR A 614 8.85 10.49 6.97
CA THR A 614 7.60 9.73 6.92
C THR A 614 6.91 9.60 8.27
N ILE A 615 7.54 10.07 9.35
CA ILE A 615 6.96 9.95 10.70
C ILE A 615 5.68 10.79 10.79
N GLU A 616 4.64 10.21 11.38
CA GLU A 616 3.36 10.88 11.57
C GLU A 616 3.46 11.94 12.67
N ASP A 617 4.03 11.54 13.81
CA ASP A 617 4.24 12.39 14.98
C ASP A 617 5.68 12.26 15.48
N PRO A 618 6.54 13.26 15.26
CA PRO A 618 7.91 13.25 15.77
C PRO A 618 8.01 13.13 17.29
N THR A 619 7.01 13.61 18.04
CA THR A 619 7.02 13.56 19.51
C THR A 619 6.99 12.12 20.04
N ALA A 620 6.46 11.17 19.26
CA ALA A 620 6.48 9.76 19.62
C ALA A 620 7.91 9.20 19.74
N LEU A 621 8.85 9.71 18.93
CA LEU A 621 10.24 9.29 19.02
C LEU A 621 10.96 9.94 20.22
N GLU A 622 10.58 11.16 20.57
CA GLU A 622 11.07 11.82 21.78
C GLU A 622 10.61 11.06 23.03
N GLN A 623 9.36 10.61 23.08
CA GLN A 623 8.85 9.75 24.16
C GLN A 623 9.62 8.44 24.28
N ILE A 624 10.01 7.80 23.16
CA ILE A 624 10.91 6.64 23.20
C ILE A 624 12.21 7.03 23.93
N LYS A 625 12.84 8.14 23.53
CA LYS A 625 14.10 8.61 24.13
C LYS A 625 13.97 8.91 25.63
N GLU A 626 12.88 9.56 26.03
CA GLU A 626 12.58 9.86 27.44
C GLU A 626 12.36 8.58 28.25
N SER A 627 11.70 7.57 27.69
CA SER A 627 11.45 6.29 28.35
C SER A 627 12.72 5.47 28.64
N LEU A 628 13.84 5.80 27.99
CA LEU A 628 15.13 5.14 28.17
C LEU A 628 15.97 5.73 29.33
N GLN A 629 15.63 6.95 29.77
CA GLN A 629 16.28 7.61 30.91
C GLN A 629 15.74 7.05 32.22
#